data_cd9f98d79d21f6d00c17d201f4496b57
#
_entry.id   cd9f98d79d21f6d00c17d201f4496b57
#
_cell.length_a   1.000
_cell.length_b   1.000
_cell.length_c   1.000
_cell.angle_alpha   90.00
_cell.angle_beta   90.00
_cell.angle_gamma   90.00
#
_symmetry.space_group_name_H-M   'P 1'
#
loop_
_entity.id
_entity.type
_entity.pdbx_description
1 polymer ?
#
loop_
_entity_poly.entity_id
_entity_poly.type
_entity_poly.pdbx_seq_one_letter_code
_entity_poly.pdbx_strand_id
1 'polypeptide(L)'
;DMGIAIFSLEMSAEQLATRMLSSLAMVDSKNLRNGNISVDEWTSLATAAGKLCGYNMYIDDTSGITVQQMKAKLRRKKNIGLVIVDYLQLMQTTLKTDNRVQIIAEITRQMKIMAKELDVPIILLSQLSRAVESRTDKRPMLSDLRESGSIEQDADIVLFLYRDCLLYTSPSP
;
A
#
# COMPACT_ATOMS: atom_id res chain seq x y z
N ASP A 1 18.93 -11.21 -7.05
CA ASP A 1 18.08 -10.01 -6.88
C ASP A 1 16.90 -10.36 -6.00
N MET A 2 16.65 -9.53 -4.96
CA MET A 2 15.48 -9.68 -4.09
C MET A 2 14.24 -9.13 -4.79
N GLY A 3 13.12 -9.83 -4.67
CA GLY A 3 11.84 -9.42 -5.24
C GLY A 3 10.98 -8.65 -4.25
N ILE A 4 9.99 -7.92 -4.76
CA ILE A 4 9.00 -7.17 -3.99
C ILE A 4 7.63 -7.77 -4.25
N ALA A 5 6.89 -8.10 -3.19
CA ALA A 5 5.48 -8.50 -3.30
C ALA A 5 4.59 -7.35 -2.83
N ILE A 6 3.63 -6.97 -3.66
CA ILE A 6 2.66 -5.90 -3.38
C ILE A 6 1.26 -6.50 -3.38
N PHE A 7 0.57 -6.40 -2.26
CA PHE A 7 -0.84 -6.72 -2.15
C PHE A 7 -1.64 -5.42 -2.23
N SER A 8 -2.24 -5.18 -3.40
CA SER A 8 -3.02 -3.98 -3.69
C SER A 8 -4.50 -4.28 -3.56
N LEU A 9 -5.08 -3.99 -2.39
CA LEU A 9 -6.44 -4.40 -2.06
C LEU A 9 -7.51 -3.39 -2.52
N GLU A 10 -7.08 -2.17 -2.86
CA GLU A 10 -7.96 -1.09 -3.34
C GLU A 10 -7.88 -0.94 -4.86
N MET A 11 -6.69 -1.07 -5.42
CA MET A 11 -6.45 -0.84 -6.84
C MET A 11 -6.13 -2.14 -7.56
N SER A 12 -6.58 -2.26 -8.83
CA SER A 12 -6.14 -3.37 -9.68
C SER A 12 -4.64 -3.30 -9.97
N ALA A 13 -4.05 -4.45 -10.27
CA ALA A 13 -2.63 -4.55 -10.65
C ALA A 13 -2.30 -3.65 -11.86
N GLU A 14 -3.22 -3.56 -12.82
CA GLU A 14 -3.08 -2.70 -14.00
C GLU A 14 -3.05 -1.20 -13.63
N GLN A 15 -3.96 -0.77 -12.75
CA GLN A 15 -4.00 0.62 -12.28
C GLN A 15 -2.72 0.99 -11.52
N LEU A 16 -2.22 0.07 -10.67
CA LEU A 16 -0.99 0.29 -9.93
C LEU A 16 0.22 0.35 -10.87
N ALA A 17 0.32 -0.57 -11.83
CA ALA A 17 1.38 -0.57 -12.84
C ALA A 17 1.36 0.73 -13.67
N THR A 18 0.17 1.21 -14.05
CA THR A 18 0.01 2.48 -14.77
C THR A 18 0.51 3.67 -13.95
N ARG A 19 0.20 3.72 -12.65
CA ARG A 19 0.72 4.78 -11.76
C ARG A 19 2.23 4.71 -11.60
N MET A 20 2.80 3.51 -11.45
CA MET A 20 4.25 3.33 -11.38
C MET A 20 4.93 3.81 -12.66
N LEU A 21 4.37 3.43 -13.82
CA LEU A 21 4.88 3.85 -15.12
C LEU A 21 4.83 5.37 -15.28
N SER A 22 3.69 6.00 -14.97
CA SER A 22 3.50 7.45 -15.00
C SER A 22 4.52 8.16 -14.11
N SER A 23 4.70 7.69 -12.88
CA SER A 23 5.66 8.26 -11.93
C SER A 23 7.11 8.12 -12.40
N LEU A 24 7.50 6.95 -12.90
CA LEU A 24 8.87 6.69 -13.36
C LEU A 24 9.22 7.45 -14.64
N ALA A 25 8.22 7.62 -15.53
CA ALA A 25 8.38 8.35 -16.79
C ALA A 25 8.25 9.87 -16.61
N MET A 26 7.80 10.35 -15.41
CA MET A 26 7.46 11.75 -15.15
C MET A 26 6.38 12.30 -16.09
N VAL A 27 5.43 11.46 -16.49
CA VAL A 27 4.29 11.79 -17.36
C VAL A 27 3.02 11.86 -16.52
N ASP A 28 2.18 12.87 -16.75
CA ASP A 28 0.92 13.00 -16.02
C ASP A 28 0.01 11.79 -16.28
N SER A 29 -0.43 11.16 -15.20
CA SER A 29 -1.32 9.99 -15.27
C SER A 29 -2.67 10.29 -15.94
N LYS A 30 -3.11 11.57 -15.94
CA LYS A 30 -4.30 12.02 -16.68
C LYS A 30 -4.05 11.96 -18.20
N ASN A 31 -2.89 12.43 -18.66
CA ASN A 31 -2.50 12.36 -20.07
C ASN A 31 -2.42 10.90 -20.53
N LEU A 32 -1.83 10.04 -19.70
CA LEU A 32 -1.73 8.61 -19.98
C LEU A 32 -3.11 7.95 -20.14
N ARG A 33 -4.06 8.28 -19.28
CA ARG A 33 -5.44 7.75 -19.35
C ARG A 33 -6.23 8.28 -20.53
N ASN A 34 -6.02 9.52 -20.90
CA ASN A 34 -6.77 10.17 -21.99
C ASN A 34 -6.13 9.96 -23.35
N GLY A 35 -4.96 9.31 -23.43
CA GLY A 35 -4.20 9.11 -24.66
C GLY A 35 -3.57 10.40 -25.21
N ASN A 36 -3.53 11.48 -24.44
CA ASN A 36 -2.96 12.75 -24.87
C ASN A 36 -1.47 12.80 -24.49
N ILE A 37 -0.67 12.06 -25.25
CA ILE A 37 0.76 11.82 -24.98
C ILE A 37 1.57 12.37 -26.16
N SER A 38 2.55 13.21 -25.88
CA SER A 38 3.51 13.72 -26.87
C SER A 38 4.53 12.65 -27.29
N VAL A 39 5.25 12.88 -28.37
CA VAL A 39 6.30 11.95 -28.86
C VAL A 39 7.40 11.77 -27.81
N ASP A 40 7.80 12.83 -27.12
CA ASP A 40 8.83 12.79 -26.08
C ASP A 40 8.36 12.01 -24.86
N GLU A 41 7.10 12.20 -24.45
CA GLU A 41 6.48 11.43 -23.38
C GLU A 41 6.39 9.94 -23.71
N TRP A 42 6.09 9.59 -24.95
CA TRP A 42 6.11 8.19 -25.42
C TRP A 42 7.50 7.56 -25.28
N THR A 43 8.55 8.28 -25.62
CA THR A 43 9.94 7.80 -25.46
C THR A 43 10.28 7.59 -23.97
N SER A 44 9.84 8.51 -23.11
CA SER A 44 10.01 8.41 -21.65
C SER A 44 9.26 7.21 -21.08
N LEU A 45 8.02 6.98 -21.52
CA LEU A 45 7.20 5.84 -21.12
C LEU A 45 7.81 4.51 -21.55
N ALA A 46 8.31 4.41 -22.80
CA ALA A 46 8.98 3.21 -23.30
C ALA A 46 10.24 2.88 -22.46
N THR A 47 11.03 3.91 -22.14
CA THR A 47 12.22 3.76 -21.28
C THR A 47 11.85 3.31 -19.87
N ALA A 48 10.82 3.91 -19.28
CA ALA A 48 10.32 3.57 -17.95
C ALA A 48 9.76 2.14 -17.91
N ALA A 49 9.02 1.74 -18.95
CA ALA A 49 8.50 0.37 -19.09
C ALA A 49 9.63 -0.66 -19.13
N GLY A 50 10.69 -0.39 -19.90
CA GLY A 50 11.88 -1.25 -19.94
C GLY A 50 12.53 -1.43 -18.57
N LYS A 51 12.61 -0.36 -17.76
CA LYS A 51 13.12 -0.42 -16.38
C LYS A 51 12.20 -1.23 -15.48
N LEU A 52 10.87 -1.00 -15.54
CA LEU A 52 9.89 -1.72 -14.70
C LEU A 52 9.90 -3.23 -14.99
N CYS A 53 10.01 -3.62 -16.25
CA CYS A 53 10.11 -5.04 -16.63
C CYS A 53 11.37 -5.72 -16.07
N GLY A 54 12.42 -4.96 -15.75
CA GLY A 54 13.65 -5.48 -15.13
C GLY A 54 13.55 -5.74 -13.62
N TYR A 55 12.50 -5.25 -12.96
CA TYR A 55 12.32 -5.47 -11.52
C TYR A 55 11.59 -6.79 -11.25
N ASN A 56 12.09 -7.55 -10.26
CA ASN A 56 11.39 -8.73 -9.76
C ASN A 56 10.23 -8.28 -8.84
N MET A 57 9.08 -7.98 -9.43
CA MET A 57 7.91 -7.46 -8.75
C MET A 57 6.71 -8.38 -8.95
N TYR A 58 6.05 -8.72 -7.85
CA TYR A 58 4.81 -9.49 -7.84
C TYR A 58 3.69 -8.62 -7.29
N ILE A 59 2.65 -8.40 -8.08
CA ILE A 59 1.47 -7.64 -7.68
C ILE A 59 0.29 -8.60 -7.58
N ASP A 60 -0.42 -8.55 -6.45
CA ASP A 60 -1.63 -9.33 -6.18
C ASP A 60 -2.75 -8.36 -5.78
N ASP A 61 -3.82 -8.34 -6.56
CA ASP A 61 -5.00 -7.48 -6.36
C ASP A 61 -6.23 -8.27 -5.89
N THR A 62 -6.01 -9.42 -5.27
CA THR A 62 -7.09 -10.22 -4.69
C THR A 62 -7.76 -9.45 -3.55
N SER A 63 -9.01 -9.03 -3.74
CA SER A 63 -9.80 -8.35 -2.72
C SER A 63 -10.14 -9.27 -1.54
N GLY A 64 -10.18 -8.69 -0.33
CA GLY A 64 -10.58 -9.43 0.87
C GLY A 64 -9.66 -10.58 1.26
N ILE A 65 -8.37 -10.48 0.93
CA ILE A 65 -7.37 -11.51 1.24
C ILE A 65 -7.11 -11.59 2.75
N THR A 66 -6.89 -12.80 3.26
CA THR A 66 -6.46 -13.04 4.64
C THR A 66 -4.94 -13.18 4.74
N VAL A 67 -4.37 -13.00 5.94
CA VAL A 67 -2.92 -13.15 6.18
C VAL A 67 -2.45 -14.56 5.83
N GLN A 68 -3.26 -15.59 6.10
CA GLN A 68 -2.94 -16.99 5.76
C GLN A 68 -2.84 -17.19 4.24
N GLN A 69 -3.76 -16.58 3.48
CA GLN A 69 -3.72 -16.65 2.01
C GLN A 69 -2.50 -15.91 1.45
N MET A 70 -2.17 -14.71 1.99
CA MET A 70 -0.95 -13.99 1.64
C MET A 70 0.29 -14.85 1.86
N LYS A 71 0.41 -15.43 3.06
CA LYS A 71 1.52 -16.31 3.43
C LYS A 71 1.65 -17.51 2.49
N ALA A 72 0.53 -18.14 2.13
CA ALA A 72 0.52 -19.25 1.18
C ALA A 72 1.00 -18.85 -0.22
N LYS A 73 0.63 -17.65 -0.68
CA LYS A 73 1.09 -17.09 -1.96
C LYS A 73 2.58 -16.76 -1.92
N LEU A 74 3.05 -16.09 -0.83
CA LEU A 74 4.46 -15.69 -0.67
C LEU A 74 5.40 -16.90 -0.61
N ARG A 75 5.03 -18.00 0.06
CA ARG A 75 5.82 -19.23 0.12
C ARG A 75 6.08 -19.88 -1.25
N ARG A 76 5.24 -19.58 -2.25
CA ARG A 76 5.40 -20.07 -3.63
C ARG A 76 6.34 -19.20 -4.45
N LYS A 77 6.69 -18.00 -3.95
CA LYS A 77 7.60 -17.09 -4.62
C LYS A 77 9.00 -17.22 -4.04
N LYS A 78 9.99 -17.17 -4.91
CA LYS A 78 11.40 -17.25 -4.48
C LYS A 78 11.96 -15.83 -4.30
N ASN A 79 12.84 -15.69 -3.32
CA ASN A 79 13.63 -14.47 -3.12
C ASN A 79 12.81 -13.18 -2.90
N ILE A 80 11.67 -13.25 -2.21
CA ILE A 80 10.95 -12.05 -1.78
C ILE A 80 11.75 -11.41 -0.64
N GLY A 81 12.12 -10.13 -0.80
CA GLY A 81 12.86 -9.35 0.19
C GLY A 81 12.05 -8.22 0.82
N LEU A 82 10.84 -7.93 0.30
CA LEU A 82 9.94 -6.92 0.83
C LEU A 82 8.49 -7.29 0.50
N VAL A 83 7.60 -7.10 1.45
CA VAL A 83 6.15 -7.20 1.25
C VAL A 83 5.50 -5.84 1.52
N ILE A 84 4.62 -5.39 0.65
CA ILE A 84 3.83 -4.17 0.81
C ILE A 84 2.35 -4.54 0.76
N VAL A 85 1.55 -3.99 1.69
CA VAL A 85 0.11 -4.25 1.76
C VAL A 85 -0.64 -2.91 1.78
N ASP A 86 -1.46 -2.67 0.77
CA ASP A 86 -2.25 -1.45 0.57
C ASP A 86 -3.74 -1.82 0.53
N TYR A 87 -4.49 -1.67 1.62
CA TYR A 87 -4.18 -1.26 3.00
C TYR A 87 -4.93 -2.15 4.01
N LEU A 88 -4.52 -2.09 5.26
CA LEU A 88 -4.97 -2.94 6.38
C LEU A 88 -6.49 -3.10 6.47
N GLN A 89 -7.26 -2.01 6.35
CA GLN A 89 -8.69 -2.00 6.60
C GLN A 89 -9.52 -2.77 5.55
N LEU A 90 -8.91 -3.14 4.41
CA LEU A 90 -9.53 -3.97 3.37
C LEU A 90 -9.23 -5.46 3.52
N MET A 91 -8.35 -5.82 4.45
CA MET A 91 -8.05 -7.22 4.75
C MET A 91 -9.20 -7.92 5.47
N GLN A 92 -9.28 -9.23 5.27
CA GLN A 92 -10.22 -10.08 5.98
C GLN A 92 -9.51 -10.96 7.01
N THR A 93 -10.29 -11.42 7.98
CA THR A 93 -9.86 -12.41 8.98
C THR A 93 -10.83 -13.59 9.03
N THR A 94 -10.35 -14.71 9.51
CA THR A 94 -11.19 -15.88 9.80
C THR A 94 -11.86 -15.79 11.19
N LEU A 95 -11.54 -14.75 11.96
CA LEU A 95 -12.13 -14.51 13.27
C LEU A 95 -13.61 -14.18 13.14
N LYS A 96 -14.45 -14.89 13.84
CA LYS A 96 -15.91 -14.68 13.87
C LYS A 96 -16.26 -13.60 14.90
N THR A 97 -16.11 -12.34 14.53
CA THR A 97 -16.46 -11.19 15.36
C THR A 97 -16.80 -10.00 14.46
N ASP A 98 -17.73 -9.17 14.91
CA ASP A 98 -18.05 -7.89 14.27
C ASP A 98 -17.28 -6.71 14.89
N ASN A 99 -16.48 -6.99 15.93
CA ASN A 99 -15.68 -5.96 16.59
C ASN A 99 -14.46 -5.59 15.75
N ARG A 100 -14.50 -4.42 15.12
CA ARG A 100 -13.45 -3.91 14.24
C ARG A 100 -12.07 -3.86 14.91
N VAL A 101 -12.02 -3.46 16.18
CA VAL A 101 -10.75 -3.39 16.94
C VAL A 101 -10.12 -4.77 17.08
N GLN A 102 -10.94 -5.80 17.38
CA GLN A 102 -10.44 -7.18 17.48
C GLN A 102 -9.98 -7.73 16.12
N ILE A 103 -10.70 -7.39 15.05
CA ILE A 103 -10.32 -7.79 13.67
C ILE A 103 -8.94 -7.22 13.33
N ILE A 104 -8.72 -5.94 13.56
CA ILE A 104 -7.45 -5.27 13.26
C ILE A 104 -6.33 -5.82 14.12
N ALA A 105 -6.57 -6.01 15.43
CA ALA A 105 -5.59 -6.59 16.34
C ALA A 105 -5.15 -8.01 15.91
N GLU A 106 -6.08 -8.83 15.45
CA GLU A 106 -5.74 -10.16 14.96
C GLU A 106 -4.93 -10.10 13.66
N ILE A 107 -5.29 -9.20 12.73
CA ILE A 107 -4.56 -9.04 11.47
C ILE A 107 -3.14 -8.55 11.74
N THR A 108 -2.94 -7.51 12.56
CA THR A 108 -1.60 -6.96 12.84
C THR A 108 -0.71 -7.97 13.54
N ARG A 109 -1.25 -8.68 14.53
CA ARG A 109 -0.54 -9.77 15.19
C ARG A 109 -0.11 -10.86 14.21
N GLN A 110 -1.00 -11.27 13.29
CA GLN A 110 -0.69 -12.28 12.29
C GLN A 110 0.31 -11.79 11.25
N MET A 111 0.26 -10.51 10.87
CA MET A 111 1.26 -9.89 10.00
C MET A 111 2.65 -9.91 10.63
N LYS A 112 2.75 -9.59 11.94
CA LYS A 112 4.01 -9.68 12.68
C LYS A 112 4.57 -11.10 12.71
N ILE A 113 3.71 -12.10 12.94
CA ILE A 113 4.10 -13.51 12.91
C ILE A 113 4.58 -13.90 11.51
N MET A 114 3.86 -13.50 10.47
CA MET A 114 4.22 -13.79 9.08
C MET A 114 5.56 -13.18 8.70
N ALA A 115 5.83 -11.93 9.10
CA ALA A 115 7.11 -11.26 8.86
C ALA A 115 8.27 -12.05 9.47
N LYS A 116 8.12 -12.51 10.72
CA LYS A 116 9.13 -13.32 11.40
C LYS A 116 9.33 -14.69 10.76
N GLU A 117 8.25 -15.38 10.39
CA GLU A 117 8.34 -16.72 9.80
C GLU A 117 8.93 -16.74 8.39
N LEU A 118 8.71 -15.68 7.61
CA LEU A 118 9.24 -15.55 6.26
C LEU A 118 10.60 -14.83 6.24
N ASP A 119 11.00 -14.26 7.37
CA ASP A 119 12.21 -13.41 7.50
C ASP A 119 12.23 -12.27 6.48
N VAL A 120 11.08 -11.58 6.33
CA VAL A 120 10.88 -10.52 5.33
C VAL A 120 10.23 -9.31 5.99
N PRO A 121 10.76 -8.10 5.79
CA PRO A 121 10.10 -6.87 6.24
C PRO A 121 8.76 -6.67 5.52
N ILE A 122 7.77 -6.17 6.27
CA ILE A 122 6.44 -5.88 5.76
C ILE A 122 6.13 -4.40 5.98
N ILE A 123 5.79 -3.69 4.91
CA ILE A 123 5.19 -2.36 4.96
C ILE A 123 3.68 -2.53 4.88
N LEU A 124 3.00 -2.21 5.96
CA LEU A 124 1.54 -2.26 6.05
C LEU A 124 0.99 -0.84 6.08
N LEU A 125 0.27 -0.45 5.02
CA LEU A 125 -0.39 0.84 4.98
C LEU A 125 -1.66 0.80 5.84
N SER A 126 -1.92 1.88 6.54
CA SER A 126 -3.12 2.04 7.37
C SER A 126 -3.71 3.42 7.20
N GLN A 127 -5.01 3.49 7.07
CA GLN A 127 -5.74 4.74 7.03
C GLN A 127 -5.81 5.34 8.44
N LEU A 128 -5.65 6.65 8.53
CA LEU A 128 -5.81 7.40 9.78
C LEU A 128 -7.29 7.70 10.07
N SER A 129 -7.60 7.92 11.35
CA SER A 129 -8.92 8.40 11.76
C SER A 129 -9.19 9.79 11.18
N ARG A 130 -10.43 10.02 10.72
CA ARG A 130 -10.87 11.35 10.24
C ARG A 130 -10.85 12.42 11.34
N ALA A 131 -10.71 12.06 12.59
CA ALA A 131 -10.58 13.00 13.70
C ALA A 131 -9.37 13.95 13.55
N VAL A 132 -8.34 13.55 12.80
CA VAL A 132 -7.19 14.41 12.44
C VAL A 132 -7.65 15.68 11.72
N GLU A 133 -8.65 15.56 10.84
CA GLU A 133 -9.13 16.69 10.01
C GLU A 133 -9.84 17.76 10.84
N SER A 134 -10.41 17.42 12.00
CA SER A 134 -11.15 18.32 12.89
C SER A 134 -10.27 19.06 13.89
N ARG A 135 -8.97 18.71 13.99
CA ARG A 135 -8.03 19.37 14.91
C ARG A 135 -7.44 20.63 14.27
N THR A 136 -7.05 21.58 15.14
CA THR A 136 -6.31 22.78 14.75
C THR A 136 -4.93 22.41 14.18
N ASP A 137 -4.21 21.52 14.86
CA ASP A 137 -3.00 20.87 14.34
C ASP A 137 -3.39 19.54 13.67
N LYS A 138 -3.28 19.51 12.36
CA LYS A 138 -3.62 18.34 11.53
C LYS A 138 -2.46 17.35 11.36
N ARG A 139 -1.36 17.53 12.09
CA ARG A 139 -0.25 16.59 12.07
C ARG A 139 -0.69 15.25 12.66
N PRO A 140 -0.46 14.15 11.96
CA PRO A 140 -0.79 12.82 12.47
C PRO A 140 0.00 12.47 13.74
N MET A 141 -0.66 11.76 14.64
CA MET A 141 -0.04 11.21 15.85
C MET A 141 -0.54 9.79 16.11
N LEU A 142 0.13 9.06 17.00
CA LEU A 142 -0.18 7.65 17.27
C LEU A 142 -1.64 7.42 17.68
N SER A 143 -2.25 8.36 18.39
CA SER A 143 -3.67 8.30 18.76
C SER A 143 -4.62 8.30 17.56
N ASP A 144 -4.17 8.69 16.38
CA ASP A 144 -4.98 8.71 15.14
C ASP A 144 -5.07 7.33 14.48
N LEU A 145 -4.24 6.40 14.93
CA LEU A 145 -4.36 4.97 14.64
C LEU A 145 -5.45 4.29 15.51
N ARG A 146 -6.39 5.02 16.02
CA ARG A 146 -7.27 4.78 17.15
C ARG A 146 -8.22 3.59 17.06
N GLU A 147 -8.48 3.05 15.90
CA GLU A 147 -9.24 1.79 15.78
C GLU A 147 -8.42 0.56 16.21
N SER A 148 -7.17 0.77 16.58
CA SER A 148 -6.28 -0.32 16.93
C SER A 148 -5.02 0.16 17.66
N GLY A 149 -5.09 0.32 18.97
CA GLY A 149 -3.87 0.38 19.80
C GLY A 149 -2.92 -0.80 19.56
N SER A 150 -3.41 -1.86 18.92
CA SER A 150 -2.63 -3.01 18.47
C SER A 150 -1.68 -2.70 17.31
N ILE A 151 -1.99 -1.75 16.39
CA ILE A 151 -1.04 -1.38 15.32
C ILE A 151 0.25 -0.84 15.93
N GLU A 152 0.13 0.06 16.92
CA GLU A 152 1.26 0.63 17.64
C GLU A 152 2.07 -0.43 18.39
N GLN A 153 1.40 -1.42 19.00
CA GLN A 153 2.06 -2.49 19.76
C GLN A 153 2.78 -3.50 18.86
N ASP A 154 2.21 -3.81 17.70
CA ASP A 154 2.76 -4.83 16.80
C ASP A 154 3.81 -4.26 15.83
N ALA A 155 3.75 -2.96 15.49
CA ALA A 155 4.69 -2.33 14.59
C ALA A 155 6.07 -2.10 15.26
N ASP A 156 7.15 -2.32 14.53
CA ASP A 156 8.49 -1.94 14.97
C ASP A 156 8.77 -0.46 14.68
N ILE A 157 8.20 0.07 13.58
CA ILE A 157 8.34 1.45 13.14
C ILE A 157 6.99 1.93 12.63
N VAL A 158 6.59 3.15 13.03
CA VAL A 158 5.41 3.85 12.52
C VAL A 158 5.87 5.09 11.77
N LEU A 159 5.46 5.21 10.51
CA LEU A 159 5.75 6.35 9.64
C LEU A 159 4.44 7.06 9.29
N PHE A 160 4.36 8.37 9.54
CA PHE A 160 3.23 9.18 9.13
C PHE A 160 3.55 9.95 7.86
N LEU A 161 2.67 9.85 6.86
CA LEU A 161 2.70 10.69 5.68
C LEU A 161 1.82 11.92 5.92
N TYR A 162 2.41 13.09 5.86
CA TYR A 162 1.73 14.36 6.07
C TYR A 162 2.11 15.38 4.99
N ARG A 163 1.13 16.15 4.54
CA ARG A 163 1.32 17.23 3.58
C ARG A 163 0.61 18.48 4.07
N ASP A 164 1.38 19.52 4.37
CA ASP A 164 0.88 20.78 4.94
C ASP A 164 -0.14 21.50 4.04
N CYS A 165 -0.11 21.27 2.73
CA CYS A 165 -0.76 22.11 1.73
C CYS A 165 -1.84 21.41 0.89
N LEU A 166 -2.52 20.39 1.41
CA LEU A 166 -3.62 19.76 0.65
C LEU A 166 -4.82 20.70 0.40
N LEU A 167 -4.98 21.74 1.21
CA LEU A 167 -6.11 22.68 1.11
C LEU A 167 -5.90 23.82 0.07
N TYR A 168 -4.69 24.01 -0.46
CA TYR A 168 -4.37 25.11 -1.39
C TYR A 168 -4.13 24.65 -2.83
N THR A 169 -4.20 23.38 -3.13
CA THR A 169 -3.92 22.81 -4.47
C THR A 169 -5.11 22.17 -5.16
N SER A 170 -6.33 22.32 -4.63
CA SER A 170 -7.52 22.10 -5.45
C SER A 170 -7.73 23.36 -6.28
N PRO A 171 -7.55 23.36 -7.60
CA PRO A 171 -8.17 24.39 -8.41
C PRO A 171 -9.67 24.27 -8.15
N SER A 172 -10.26 25.35 -7.69
CA SER A 172 -11.72 25.52 -7.64
C SER A 172 -12.27 25.20 -9.03
N PRO A 173 -13.40 24.49 -9.12
CA PRO A 173 -14.04 24.18 -10.40
C PRO A 173 -14.40 25.44 -11.17
#